data_c6b2c4bae286f8f48ee95135a2a7e70b
#
_entry.id   c6b2c4bae286f8f48ee95135a2a7e70b
#
_cell.length_a   1.000
_cell.length_b   1.000
_cell.length_c   1.000
_cell.angle_alpha   90.00
_cell.angle_beta   90.00
_cell.angle_gamma   90.00
#
_symmetry.space_group_name_H-M   'P 1'
#
loop_
_entity.id
_entity.type
_entity.pdbx_description
1 polymer ?
#
loop_
_entity_poly.entity_id
_entity_poly.type
_entity_poly.pdbx_seq_one_letter_code
_entity_poly.pdbx_strand_id
1 'polypeptide(L)' 'MKNRIEAIRKVRGINQEELAKVLGVSRQTISSLENGRYNPSIELAYKLSKYFGMTIEEVFIFEE' A
#
# COMPACT_ATOMS: atom_id res chain seq x y z
N MET A 1 5.66 9.59 0.31
CA MET A 1 4.35 9.83 0.93
C MET A 1 4.13 8.89 2.09
N LYS A 2 3.74 9.41 3.22
CA LYS A 2 3.44 8.58 4.39
C LYS A 2 2.16 7.79 4.17
N ASN A 3 2.10 6.61 4.75
CA ASN A 3 0.95 5.72 4.58
C ASN A 3 0.87 4.72 5.72
N ARG A 4 -0.24 3.97 5.74
CA ARG A 4 -0.50 2.94 6.76
C ARG A 4 -0.45 1.55 6.17
N ILE A 5 0.16 1.38 5.00
CA ILE A 5 0.17 0.09 4.29
C ILE A 5 0.77 -1.02 5.15
N GLU A 6 1.93 -0.76 5.74
CA GLU A 6 2.59 -1.77 6.58
C GLU A 6 1.74 -2.14 7.79
N ALA A 7 1.17 -1.16 8.46
CA ALA A 7 0.33 -1.41 9.65
C ALA A 7 -0.90 -2.24 9.27
N ILE A 8 -1.58 -1.88 8.19
CA ILE A 8 -2.77 -2.59 7.74
C ILE A 8 -2.39 -4.02 7.36
N ARG A 9 -1.30 -4.17 6.62
CA ARG A 9 -0.82 -5.46 6.15
C ARG A 9 -0.53 -6.39 7.33
N LYS A 10 0.18 -5.88 8.34
CA LYS A 10 0.55 -6.66 9.52
C LYS A 10 -0.66 -7.09 10.34
N VAL A 11 -1.62 -6.21 10.50
CA VAL A 11 -2.86 -6.54 11.21
C VAL A 11 -3.59 -7.70 10.51
N ARG A 12 -3.52 -7.75 9.20
CA ARG A 12 -4.17 -8.81 8.41
C ARG A 12 -3.31 -10.05 8.24
N GLY A 13 -2.08 -10.05 8.75
CA GLY A 13 -1.19 -11.19 8.64
C GLY A 13 -0.69 -11.45 7.24
N ILE A 14 -0.61 -10.42 6.41
CA ILE A 14 -0.15 -10.52 5.03
C ILE A 14 1.29 -10.02 4.93
N ASN A 15 2.18 -10.78 4.29
CA ASN A 15 3.55 -10.31 4.10
C ASN A 15 3.65 -9.49 2.80
N GLN A 16 4.80 -8.84 2.61
CA GLN A 16 5.00 -7.96 1.45
C GLN A 16 4.88 -8.70 0.12
N GLU A 17 5.37 -9.93 0.08
CA GLU A 17 5.33 -10.73 -1.14
C GLU A 17 3.90 -11.08 -1.54
N GLU A 18 3.08 -11.44 -0.57
CA GLU A 18 1.67 -11.74 -0.82
C GLU A 18 0.92 -10.51 -1.35
N LEU A 19 1.16 -9.38 -0.72
CA LEU A 19 0.53 -8.13 -1.16
C LEU A 19 0.98 -7.76 -2.57
N ALA A 20 2.27 -7.92 -2.86
CA ALA A 20 2.81 -7.64 -4.19
C ALA A 20 2.13 -8.49 -5.25
N LYS A 21 1.94 -9.77 -4.98
CA LYS A 21 1.27 -10.69 -5.92
C LYS A 21 -0.16 -10.25 -6.22
N VAL A 22 -0.89 -9.89 -5.18
CA VAL A 22 -2.28 -9.45 -5.34
C VAL A 22 -2.37 -8.21 -6.21
N LEU A 23 -1.42 -7.29 -6.03
CA LEU A 23 -1.44 -6.01 -6.75
C LEU A 23 -0.74 -6.07 -8.10
N GLY A 24 -0.08 -7.19 -8.41
CA GLY A 24 0.61 -7.33 -9.68
C GLY A 24 1.88 -6.50 -9.78
N VAL A 25 2.57 -6.27 -8.66
CA VAL A 25 3.82 -5.50 -8.63
C VAL A 25 4.90 -6.33 -7.94
N SER A 26 6.14 -5.83 -7.94
CA SER A 26 7.23 -6.51 -7.28
C SER A 26 7.19 -6.26 -5.76
N ARG A 27 7.79 -7.16 -4.98
CA ARG A 27 7.93 -6.98 -3.55
C ARG A 27 8.70 -5.69 -3.24
N GLN A 28 9.69 -5.35 -4.05
CA GLN A 28 10.47 -4.14 -3.88
C GLN A 28 9.59 -2.89 -4.01
N THR A 29 8.60 -2.93 -4.90
CA THR A 29 7.65 -1.83 -5.04
C THR A 29 6.87 -1.64 -3.74
N ILE A 30 6.42 -2.73 -3.12
CA ILE A 30 5.71 -2.65 -1.85
C ILE A 30 6.62 -2.07 -0.77
N SER A 31 7.85 -2.54 -0.69
CA SER A 31 8.82 -2.03 0.28
C SER A 31 9.04 -0.52 0.10
N SER A 32 9.21 -0.07 -1.13
CA SER A 32 9.40 1.35 -1.43
C SER A 32 8.19 2.19 -1.09
N LEU A 33 7.00 1.66 -1.32
CA LEU A 33 5.75 2.33 -0.93
C LEU A 33 5.69 2.49 0.59
N GLU A 34 5.95 1.42 1.33
CA GLU A 34 5.87 1.43 2.79
C GLU A 34 6.89 2.39 3.41
N ASN A 35 8.05 2.51 2.79
CA ASN A 35 9.10 3.43 3.25
C ASN A 35 8.83 4.89 2.89
N GLY A 36 7.80 5.16 2.12
CA GLY A 36 7.48 6.52 1.70
C GLY A 36 8.39 7.06 0.59
N ARG A 37 9.24 6.22 0.00
CA ARG A 37 10.17 6.64 -1.06
C ARG A 37 9.52 6.72 -2.44
N TYR A 38 8.39 6.09 -2.59
CA TYR A 38 7.72 5.96 -3.86
C TYR A 38 6.27 6.36 -3.70
N ASN A 39 5.81 7.28 -4.55
CA ASN A 39 4.41 7.66 -4.58
C ASN A 39 3.71 6.77 -5.60
N PRO A 40 2.63 6.09 -5.22
CA PRO A 40 1.98 5.18 -6.14
C PRO A 40 1.28 5.94 -7.27
N SER A 41 1.10 5.26 -8.40
CA SER A 41 0.21 5.75 -9.43
C SER A 41 -1.22 5.75 -8.89
N ILE A 42 -2.09 6.51 -9.53
CA ILE A 42 -3.51 6.52 -9.18
C ILE A 42 -4.07 5.10 -9.24
N GLU A 43 -3.69 4.37 -10.28
CA GLU A 43 -4.16 2.99 -10.48
C GLU A 43 -3.74 2.08 -9.33
N LEU A 44 -2.48 2.16 -8.90
CA LEU A 44 -1.99 1.33 -7.80
C LEU A 44 -2.64 1.72 -6.48
N ALA A 45 -2.80 3.02 -6.23
CA ALA A 45 -3.48 3.50 -5.02
C ALA A 45 -4.93 2.99 -4.98
N TYR A 46 -5.61 3.01 -6.11
CA TYR A 46 -6.96 2.49 -6.22
C TYR A 46 -7.01 0.99 -5.90
N LYS A 47 -6.11 0.21 -6.50
CA LYS A 47 -6.05 -1.24 -6.25
C LYS A 47 -5.80 -1.56 -4.79
N LEU A 48 -4.89 -0.83 -4.15
CA LEU A 48 -4.62 -0.99 -2.73
C LEU A 48 -5.86 -0.72 -1.89
N SER A 49 -6.52 0.39 -2.15
CA SER A 49 -7.72 0.78 -1.40
C SER A 49 -8.83 -0.25 -1.57
N LYS A 50 -9.03 -0.72 -2.78
CA LYS A 50 -10.04 -1.75 -3.06
C LYS A 50 -9.72 -3.05 -2.34
N TYR A 51 -8.46 -3.47 -2.38
CA TYR A 51 -8.05 -4.71 -1.74
C TYR A 51 -8.22 -4.64 -0.22
N PHE A 52 -7.88 -3.52 0.37
CA PHE A 52 -8.05 -3.35 1.82
C PHE A 52 -9.48 -3.02 2.22
N GLY A 53 -10.34 -2.65 1.26
CA GLY A 53 -11.70 -2.20 1.56
C GLY A 53 -11.72 -0.89 2.31
N MET A 54 -10.78 -0.01 2.01
CA MET A 54 -10.59 1.28 2.67
C MET A 54 -10.55 2.40 1.64
N THR A 55 -10.74 3.63 2.10
CA THR A 55 -10.58 4.79 1.22
C THR A 55 -9.09 5.10 1.07
N ILE A 56 -8.76 5.88 0.05
CA ILE A 56 -7.38 6.32 -0.16
C ILE A 56 -6.88 7.09 1.06
N GLU A 57 -7.75 7.92 1.65
CA GLU A 57 -7.38 8.71 2.83
C GLU A 57 -7.15 7.86 4.06
N GLU A 58 -7.73 6.68 4.12
CA GLU A 58 -7.47 5.76 5.22
C GLU A 58 -6.15 5.02 5.06
N VAL A 59 -5.70 4.83 3.82
CA VAL A 59 -4.47 4.12 3.52
C VAL A 59 -3.28 5.06 3.45
N PHE A 60 -3.43 6.22 2.81
CA PHE A 60 -2.36 7.19 2.63
C PHE A 60 -2.60 8.42 3.50
N ILE A 61 -1.50 8.97 4.02
CA ILE A 61 -1.56 10.13 4.91
C ILE A 61 -1.24 11.37 4.09
N PHE A 62 -2.23 12.22 3.93
CA PHE A 62 -2.06 13.48 3.22
C PHE A 62 -1.77 14.59 4.23
N GLU A 63 -0.55 15.09 4.24
CA GLU A 63 -0.12 16.15 5.14
C GLU A 63 -0.09 17.47 4.39
N GLU A 64 -0.47 18.53 5.07
CA GLU A 64 -0.38 19.88 4.53
C GLU A 64 1.01 20.46 4.73
#